data_4f2bdad75120302758b91ec7fbe121ec
#
_entry.id   4f2bdad75120302758b91ec7fbe121ec
#
_cell.length_a   1.000
_cell.length_b   1.000
_cell.length_c   1.000
_cell.angle_alpha   90.00
_cell.angle_beta   90.00
_cell.angle_gamma   90.00
#
_symmetry.space_group_name_H-M   'P 1'
#
loop_
_entity.id
_entity.type
_entity.pdbx_description
1 polymer ?
#
loop_
_entity_poly.entity_id
_entity_poly.type
_entity_poly.pdbx_seq_one_letter_code
_entity_poly.pdbx_strand_id
1 'polypeptide(L)'
;MFIRTKVFRNKDGSTRTYLQLVTSERVGDKVRQRVVANLGRLDELQAGSLDRLIEHMIRFSRRQWLLEKARQIEARQARTWGPVLIFRRLWEELGLKATFARLLNGTAIETDFEEAAFAMVLNRLLDPMSKLRVGEWVKTIYRPEWERLELNHFYRALDFLAEHKARLEEALYARVWDLFNLKLDLVLWDTTTTYFEGRAAEGFADYGFSKDKRPDRVQIMIGVLVSRDGFPIAHEVFPGNTAELDTFRHVVEKVKHQFRLGRVILVADRGMVSEKLLEEIEEAGLEYIVGVRMRKLKAAREVLSRPGRYRKVASNLWVKEVIYGGVRYIVCFNPEEKEHDCQIRKQAVARLKEKLAAGEVKQLIGNSAYRRYLKINGSQVGIDEHVLQEEAMYDGKYVLRTNSSLRPEEVAEAYKSLWQVEHAFRELKSGLDLRPIYHWTEKRIRGHVMVCFLALVLEMALRRKIKDLGEEVRYDDLLLDLCQLKAVDLRVDGSHYLARTELTGCAEVAFRAVGVRPPLHVTEMPRT
;
A
#
# COMPACT_ATOMS: atom_id res chain seq x y z
N MET A 1 34.54 10.04 -49.73
CA MET A 1 34.26 9.24 -50.92
C MET A 1 32.75 9.22 -51.14
N PHE A 2 32.25 9.43 -52.37
CA PHE A 2 30.81 9.48 -52.67
C PHE A 2 30.57 9.07 -54.13
N ILE A 3 29.33 8.72 -54.43
CA ILE A 3 28.94 8.37 -55.80
C ILE A 3 28.37 9.62 -56.48
N ARG A 4 28.83 9.87 -57.73
CA ARG A 4 28.25 10.90 -58.59
C ARG A 4 27.81 10.32 -59.92
N THR A 5 26.85 10.98 -60.56
CA THR A 5 26.49 10.75 -61.98
C THR A 5 27.30 11.62 -62.89
N LYS A 6 27.73 11.10 -64.02
CA LYS A 6 28.35 11.85 -65.10
C LYS A 6 27.64 11.56 -66.40
N VAL A 7 27.14 12.60 -67.03
CA VAL A 7 26.39 12.53 -68.28
C VAL A 7 27.34 12.83 -69.44
N PHE A 8 27.35 11.98 -70.45
CA PHE A 8 28.03 12.19 -71.73
C PHE A 8 27.00 12.33 -72.83
N ARG A 9 27.16 13.31 -73.71
CA ARG A 9 26.38 13.50 -74.94
C ARG A 9 27.13 12.86 -76.11
N ASN A 10 26.44 11.98 -76.83
CA ASN A 10 26.95 11.40 -78.05
C ASN A 10 26.74 12.35 -79.24
N LYS A 11 27.45 12.10 -80.39
CA LYS A 11 27.33 12.88 -81.63
C LYS A 11 25.92 12.83 -82.23
N ASP A 12 25.12 11.83 -81.94
CA ASP A 12 23.74 11.60 -82.35
C ASP A 12 22.70 12.31 -81.44
N GLY A 13 23.15 13.10 -80.43
CA GLY A 13 22.29 13.80 -79.51
C GLY A 13 21.80 12.97 -78.31
N SER A 14 22.02 11.69 -78.29
CA SER A 14 21.69 10.81 -77.16
C SER A 14 22.61 11.06 -75.97
N THR A 15 22.10 10.79 -74.79
CA THR A 15 22.84 10.95 -73.52
C THR A 15 23.07 9.60 -72.82
N ARG A 16 24.28 9.41 -72.30
CA ARG A 16 24.62 8.26 -71.47
C ARG A 16 25.03 8.74 -70.09
N THR A 17 24.41 8.17 -69.05
CA THR A 17 24.74 8.48 -67.66
C THR A 17 25.55 7.35 -67.04
N TYR A 18 26.71 7.69 -66.48
CA TYR A 18 27.61 6.77 -65.79
C TYR A 18 27.60 7.04 -64.30
N LEU A 19 27.66 6.01 -63.47
CA LEU A 19 27.94 6.07 -62.03
C LEU A 19 29.42 5.99 -61.79
N GLN A 20 29.97 6.98 -61.06
CA GLN A 20 31.38 7.05 -60.69
C GLN A 20 31.55 7.17 -59.19
N LEU A 21 32.44 6.36 -58.62
CA LEU A 21 32.91 6.50 -57.25
C LEU A 21 34.06 7.53 -57.26
N VAL A 22 33.91 8.62 -56.52
CA VAL A 22 34.86 9.71 -56.48
C VAL A 22 35.31 10.04 -55.07
N THR A 23 36.54 10.50 -54.91
CA THR A 23 37.05 11.06 -53.65
C THR A 23 37.38 12.56 -53.87
N SER A 24 37.19 13.37 -52.85
CA SER A 24 37.63 14.75 -52.85
C SER A 24 39.01 14.83 -52.20
N GLU A 25 39.98 15.37 -52.92
CA GLU A 25 41.34 15.58 -52.44
C GLU A 25 41.65 17.11 -52.50
N ARG A 26 42.24 17.63 -51.43
CA ARG A 26 42.67 19.03 -51.38
C ARG A 26 44.08 19.12 -51.97
N VAL A 27 44.21 19.84 -53.07
CA VAL A 27 45.48 20.11 -53.72
C VAL A 27 45.72 21.60 -53.68
N GLY A 28 46.53 22.07 -52.74
CA GLY A 28 46.66 23.48 -52.41
C GLY A 28 45.35 24.04 -51.87
N ASP A 29 44.93 25.23 -52.41
CA ASP A 29 43.65 25.84 -51.99
C ASP A 29 42.42 25.35 -52.76
N LYS A 30 42.55 24.37 -53.62
CA LYS A 30 41.46 23.85 -54.46
C LYS A 30 41.12 22.40 -54.08
N VAL A 31 39.82 22.11 -53.98
CA VAL A 31 39.31 20.77 -53.85
C VAL A 31 39.17 20.16 -55.25
N ARG A 32 39.86 19.08 -55.52
CA ARG A 32 39.73 18.33 -56.77
C ARG A 32 39.06 16.98 -56.49
N GLN A 33 38.16 16.58 -57.40
CA GLN A 33 37.54 15.26 -57.35
C GLN A 33 38.33 14.29 -58.24
N ARG A 34 38.82 13.20 -57.62
CA ARG A 34 39.48 12.14 -58.34
C ARG A 34 38.53 10.94 -58.45
N VAL A 35 38.40 10.39 -59.68
CA VAL A 35 37.62 9.15 -59.90
C VAL A 35 38.39 7.97 -59.35
N VAL A 36 37.79 7.26 -58.41
CA VAL A 36 38.37 6.04 -57.82
C VAL A 36 38.00 4.83 -58.66
N ALA A 37 36.74 4.77 -59.12
CA ALA A 37 36.24 3.68 -59.97
C ALA A 37 35.08 4.17 -60.83
N ASN A 38 34.94 3.61 -62.04
CA ASN A 38 33.75 3.75 -62.86
C ASN A 38 32.88 2.51 -62.65
N LEU A 39 31.65 2.69 -62.10
CA LEU A 39 30.76 1.59 -61.73
C LEU A 39 29.92 1.09 -62.94
N GLY A 40 29.95 1.81 -64.08
CA GLY A 40 29.22 1.43 -65.28
C GLY A 40 28.11 2.45 -65.68
N ARG A 41 27.41 2.12 -66.75
CA ARG A 41 26.26 2.92 -67.21
C ARG A 41 25.03 2.67 -66.36
N LEU A 42 24.32 3.75 -66.02
CA LEU A 42 23.17 3.68 -65.14
C LEU A 42 22.01 2.84 -65.73
N ASP A 43 21.86 2.85 -67.07
CA ASP A 43 20.87 2.09 -67.80
C ASP A 43 21.23 0.59 -67.95
N GLU A 44 22.53 0.26 -67.88
CA GLU A 44 23.03 -1.14 -67.86
C GLU A 44 23.08 -1.74 -66.44
N LEU A 45 23.17 -0.88 -65.43
CA LEU A 45 23.12 -1.23 -64.02
C LEU A 45 21.66 -1.42 -63.52
N GLN A 46 20.81 -2.01 -64.38
CA GLN A 46 19.38 -2.17 -64.07
C GLN A 46 19.10 -2.99 -62.80
N ALA A 47 17.84 -2.89 -62.34
CA ALA A 47 17.33 -3.52 -61.10
C ALA A 47 17.87 -4.89 -60.83
N GLY A 48 18.62 -5.04 -59.73
CA GLY A 48 19.24 -6.26 -59.25
C GLY A 48 20.74 -6.38 -59.40
N SER A 49 21.44 -5.70 -60.38
CA SER A 49 22.89 -5.71 -60.47
C SER A 49 23.53 -4.70 -59.53
N LEU A 50 22.93 -3.54 -59.37
CA LEU A 50 23.36 -2.53 -58.42
C LEU A 50 23.10 -3.03 -56.98
N ASP A 51 21.96 -3.65 -56.73
CA ASP A 51 21.61 -4.20 -55.44
C ASP A 51 22.57 -5.33 -55.05
N ARG A 52 22.94 -6.25 -55.98
CA ARG A 52 23.96 -7.25 -55.77
C ARG A 52 25.33 -6.67 -55.46
N LEU A 53 25.72 -5.57 -56.17
CA LEU A 53 26.99 -4.91 -55.87
C LEU A 53 26.96 -4.30 -54.44
N ILE A 54 25.86 -3.69 -54.06
CA ILE A 54 25.66 -3.13 -52.73
C ILE A 54 25.73 -4.25 -51.69
N GLU A 55 25.06 -5.37 -51.90
CA GLU A 55 25.11 -6.52 -51.00
C GLU A 55 26.51 -7.08 -50.85
N HIS A 56 27.29 -7.17 -51.93
CA HIS A 56 28.67 -7.62 -51.86
C HIS A 56 29.59 -6.60 -51.17
N MET A 57 29.37 -5.30 -51.37
CA MET A 57 30.18 -4.25 -50.71
C MET A 57 29.81 -4.11 -49.24
N ILE A 58 28.56 -4.36 -48.86
CA ILE A 58 28.10 -4.34 -47.47
C ILE A 58 28.89 -5.39 -46.62
N ARG A 59 29.28 -6.53 -47.19
CA ARG A 59 30.09 -7.57 -46.47
C ARG A 59 31.42 -7.02 -45.93
N PHE A 60 31.96 -5.98 -46.53
CA PHE A 60 33.20 -5.29 -46.13
C PHE A 60 32.92 -4.03 -45.27
N SER A 61 31.65 -3.73 -44.95
CA SER A 61 31.29 -2.58 -44.16
C SER A 61 31.11 -2.95 -42.68
N ARG A 62 31.52 -2.03 -41.80
CA ARG A 62 31.26 -2.12 -40.35
C ARG A 62 29.76 -2.27 -40.02
N ARG A 63 28.91 -1.70 -40.89
CA ARG A 63 27.44 -1.73 -40.76
C ARG A 63 26.87 -3.16 -40.95
N GLN A 64 27.41 -3.95 -41.85
CA GLN A 64 26.98 -5.33 -42.04
C GLN A 64 27.39 -6.22 -40.86
N TRP A 65 28.63 -6.06 -40.39
CA TRP A 65 29.05 -6.75 -39.19
C TRP A 65 28.06 -6.50 -38.01
N LEU A 66 27.64 -5.25 -37.82
CA LEU A 66 26.61 -4.89 -36.82
C LEU A 66 25.25 -5.55 -37.12
N LEU A 67 24.81 -5.58 -38.38
CA LEU A 67 23.53 -6.21 -38.77
C LEU A 67 23.58 -7.75 -38.61
N GLU A 68 24.68 -8.38 -38.95
CA GLU A 68 24.87 -9.82 -38.74
C GLU A 68 24.89 -10.13 -37.24
N LYS A 69 25.59 -9.33 -36.45
CA LYS A 69 25.57 -9.46 -34.99
C LYS A 69 24.20 -9.22 -34.39
N ALA A 70 23.48 -8.21 -34.87
CA ALA A 70 22.12 -7.96 -34.42
C ALA A 70 21.14 -9.11 -34.74
N ARG A 71 21.33 -9.79 -35.88
CA ARG A 71 20.55 -11.00 -36.25
C ARG A 71 20.85 -12.21 -35.36
N GLN A 72 21.96 -12.23 -34.65
CA GLN A 72 22.37 -13.30 -33.73
C GLN A 72 21.93 -13.03 -32.28
N ILE A 73 21.27 -11.89 -32.02
CA ILE A 73 20.72 -11.57 -30.69
C ILE A 73 19.39 -12.30 -30.53
N GLU A 74 19.33 -13.25 -29.60
CA GLU A 74 18.11 -13.92 -29.18
C GLU A 74 17.65 -13.34 -27.83
N ALA A 75 16.50 -12.69 -27.81
CA ALA A 75 15.83 -12.34 -26.56
C ALA A 75 14.99 -13.55 -26.10
N ARG A 76 15.37 -14.15 -24.97
CA ARG A 76 14.74 -15.40 -24.50
C ARG A 76 13.60 -15.15 -23.55
N GLN A 77 13.82 -14.35 -22.52
CA GLN A 77 12.86 -14.10 -21.47
C GLN A 77 12.98 -12.66 -20.97
N ALA A 78 11.85 -12.02 -20.73
CA ALA A 78 11.76 -10.72 -20.08
C ALA A 78 10.98 -10.86 -18.78
N ARG A 79 11.64 -10.68 -17.64
CA ARG A 79 11.07 -10.84 -16.30
C ARG A 79 11.04 -9.52 -15.57
N THR A 80 10.01 -9.28 -14.75
CA THR A 80 9.88 -8.05 -13.95
C THR A 80 11.04 -7.95 -12.96
N TRP A 81 11.70 -6.78 -12.91
CA TRP A 81 12.89 -6.58 -12.09
C TRP A 81 12.80 -5.36 -11.16
N GLY A 82 12.23 -4.24 -11.63
CA GLY A 82 12.22 -2.98 -10.89
C GLY A 82 11.69 -3.09 -9.47
N PRO A 83 10.48 -3.65 -9.24
CA PRO A 83 9.94 -3.79 -7.90
C PRO A 83 10.81 -4.63 -6.97
N VAL A 84 11.44 -5.69 -7.50
CA VAL A 84 12.35 -6.54 -6.71
C VAL A 84 13.49 -5.73 -6.11
N LEU A 85 14.12 -4.87 -6.92
CA LEU A 85 15.24 -4.04 -6.50
C LEU A 85 14.84 -3.07 -5.39
N ILE A 86 13.70 -2.43 -5.54
CA ILE A 86 13.19 -1.43 -4.60
C ILE A 86 12.76 -2.09 -3.29
N PHE A 87 11.88 -3.09 -3.36
CA PHE A 87 11.32 -3.71 -2.15
C PHE A 87 12.33 -4.61 -1.43
N ARG A 88 13.31 -5.21 -2.15
CA ARG A 88 14.40 -5.93 -1.52
C ARG A 88 15.28 -5.01 -0.69
N ARG A 89 15.59 -3.82 -1.21
CA ARG A 89 16.35 -2.81 -0.48
C ARG A 89 15.62 -2.38 0.80
N LEU A 90 14.31 -2.12 0.71
CA LEU A 90 13.50 -1.78 1.89
C LEU A 90 13.43 -2.94 2.90
N TRP A 91 13.28 -4.17 2.42
CA TRP A 91 13.29 -5.37 3.25
C TRP A 91 14.58 -5.49 4.08
N GLU A 92 15.71 -5.21 3.46
CA GLU A 92 17.02 -5.22 4.11
C GLU A 92 17.19 -4.04 5.08
N GLU A 93 16.78 -2.84 4.70
CA GLU A 93 16.83 -1.64 5.54
C GLU A 93 15.97 -1.77 6.80
N LEU A 94 14.80 -2.37 6.66
CA LEU A 94 13.90 -2.68 7.78
C LEU A 94 14.41 -3.85 8.65
N GLY A 95 15.58 -4.41 8.34
CA GLY A 95 16.22 -5.44 9.13
C GLY A 95 15.57 -6.81 9.04
N LEU A 96 14.60 -7.02 8.12
CA LEU A 96 13.88 -8.29 7.98
C LEU A 96 14.82 -9.42 7.61
N LYS A 97 15.69 -9.25 6.59
CA LYS A 97 16.70 -10.25 6.21
C LYS A 97 17.57 -10.68 7.41
N ALA A 98 18.09 -9.71 8.14
CA ALA A 98 18.94 -9.98 9.31
C ALA A 98 18.17 -10.68 10.44
N THR A 99 16.89 -10.37 10.59
CA THR A 99 16.02 -11.01 11.60
C THR A 99 15.73 -12.46 11.22
N PHE A 100 15.40 -12.75 9.96
CA PHE A 100 15.25 -14.11 9.48
C PHE A 100 16.54 -14.92 9.67
N ALA A 101 17.70 -14.36 9.31
CA ALA A 101 18.98 -15.02 9.51
C ALA A 101 19.23 -15.37 10.99
N ARG A 102 18.90 -14.48 11.92
CA ARG A 102 19.01 -14.75 13.38
C ARG A 102 18.05 -15.82 13.86
N LEU A 103 16.81 -15.83 13.36
CA LEU A 103 15.80 -16.81 13.73
C LEU A 103 16.08 -18.21 13.18
N LEU A 104 16.76 -18.30 12.06
CA LEU A 104 17.13 -19.56 11.42
C LEU A 104 18.50 -20.09 11.89
N ASN A 105 19.30 -19.26 12.54
CA ASN A 105 20.63 -19.65 13.02
C ASN A 105 20.54 -20.79 14.04
N GLY A 106 21.30 -21.86 13.82
CA GLY A 106 21.32 -23.05 14.67
C GLY A 106 20.14 -24.01 14.45
N THR A 107 19.29 -23.76 13.45
CA THR A 107 18.24 -24.70 13.05
C THR A 107 18.75 -25.62 11.92
N ALA A 108 18.20 -26.84 11.83
CA ALA A 108 18.47 -27.77 10.72
C ALA A 108 17.60 -27.46 9.47
N ILE A 109 17.16 -26.22 9.30
CA ILE A 109 16.26 -25.83 8.22
C ILE A 109 17.08 -25.40 7.02
N GLU A 110 17.05 -26.19 5.95
CA GLU A 110 17.71 -25.91 4.67
C GLU A 110 16.86 -25.02 3.74
N THR A 111 15.56 -24.85 4.04
CA THR A 111 14.64 -24.08 3.20
C THR A 111 14.85 -22.59 3.40
N ASP A 112 14.97 -21.86 2.30
CA ASP A 112 15.08 -20.39 2.32
C ASP A 112 13.71 -19.74 2.62
N PHE A 113 13.33 -19.75 3.90
CA PHE A 113 12.07 -19.14 4.37
C PHE A 113 12.05 -17.64 4.17
N GLU A 114 13.19 -16.98 4.19
CA GLU A 114 13.29 -15.54 3.96
C GLU A 114 12.89 -15.20 2.53
N GLU A 115 13.45 -15.90 1.53
CA GLU A 115 13.10 -15.67 0.12
C GLU A 115 11.64 -16.08 -0.17
N ALA A 116 11.15 -17.17 0.42
CA ALA A 116 9.73 -17.54 0.27
C ALA A 116 8.78 -16.50 0.89
N ALA A 117 9.12 -15.94 2.04
CA ALA A 117 8.35 -14.86 2.67
C ALA A 117 8.40 -13.58 1.83
N PHE A 118 9.58 -13.18 1.35
CA PHE A 118 9.75 -12.01 0.50
C PHE A 118 8.97 -12.16 -0.81
N ALA A 119 9.01 -13.33 -1.46
CA ALA A 119 8.23 -13.61 -2.66
C ALA A 119 6.71 -13.45 -2.43
N MET A 120 6.19 -13.99 -1.32
CA MET A 120 4.77 -13.83 -0.96
C MET A 120 4.40 -12.38 -0.66
N VAL A 121 5.27 -11.63 0.00
CA VAL A 121 5.05 -10.20 0.32
C VAL A 121 5.09 -9.38 -0.95
N LEU A 122 6.06 -9.60 -1.84
CA LEU A 122 6.14 -8.90 -3.12
C LEU A 122 4.95 -9.22 -4.02
N ASN A 123 4.49 -10.48 -4.03
CA ASN A 123 3.26 -10.85 -4.73
C ASN A 123 2.04 -10.08 -4.22
N ARG A 124 1.92 -9.83 -2.91
CA ARG A 124 0.82 -9.00 -2.36
C ARG A 124 0.89 -7.57 -2.82
N LEU A 125 2.08 -7.01 -2.99
CA LEU A 125 2.26 -5.63 -3.45
C LEU A 125 1.98 -5.43 -4.94
N LEU A 126 2.21 -6.46 -5.78
CA LEU A 126 2.18 -6.31 -7.24
C LEU A 126 0.97 -6.96 -7.90
N ASP A 127 0.62 -8.18 -7.49
CA ASP A 127 -0.42 -9.00 -8.13
C ASP A 127 -0.91 -10.07 -7.16
N PRO A 128 -1.78 -9.72 -6.22
CA PRO A 128 -2.22 -10.60 -5.15
C PRO A 128 -2.82 -11.93 -5.64
N MET A 129 -2.22 -13.05 -5.28
CA MET A 129 -2.63 -14.38 -5.73
C MET A 129 -2.72 -15.40 -4.58
N SER A 130 -3.37 -16.54 -4.84
CA SER A 130 -3.30 -17.72 -3.97
C SER A 130 -1.89 -18.30 -3.94
N LYS A 131 -1.49 -18.98 -2.87
CA LYS A 131 -0.13 -19.54 -2.73
C LYS A 131 0.22 -20.54 -3.83
N LEU A 132 -0.76 -21.25 -4.36
CA LEU A 132 -0.59 -22.12 -5.52
C LEU A 132 -0.14 -21.33 -6.75
N ARG A 133 -0.78 -20.19 -7.02
CA ARG A 133 -0.46 -19.34 -8.18
C ARG A 133 0.83 -18.54 -7.98
N VAL A 134 1.21 -18.24 -6.75
CA VAL A 134 2.52 -17.60 -6.46
C VAL A 134 3.66 -18.43 -7.02
N GLY A 135 3.60 -19.77 -6.98
CA GLY A 135 4.61 -20.67 -7.55
C GLY A 135 4.82 -20.48 -9.06
N GLU A 136 3.78 -20.12 -9.82
CA GLU A 136 3.91 -19.76 -11.23
C GLU A 136 4.30 -18.30 -11.44
N TRP A 137 3.76 -17.41 -10.61
CA TRP A 137 4.04 -15.99 -10.68
C TRP A 137 5.52 -15.66 -10.46
N VAL A 138 6.21 -16.33 -9.53
CA VAL A 138 7.66 -16.11 -9.27
C VAL A 138 8.53 -16.33 -10.51
N LYS A 139 8.09 -17.17 -11.46
CA LYS A 139 8.80 -17.40 -12.72
C LYS A 139 8.77 -16.18 -13.65
N THR A 140 7.83 -15.26 -13.46
CA THR A 140 7.70 -14.01 -14.22
C THR A 140 8.57 -12.87 -13.65
N ILE A 141 9.19 -13.12 -12.50
CA ILE A 141 10.00 -12.16 -11.75
C ILE A 141 11.48 -12.53 -11.92
N TYR A 142 12.31 -11.52 -12.10
CA TYR A 142 13.75 -11.75 -12.14
C TYR A 142 14.34 -11.76 -10.73
N ARG A 143 14.46 -12.96 -10.18
CA ARG A 143 15.11 -13.25 -8.90
C ARG A 143 15.66 -14.68 -8.95
N PRO A 144 16.95 -14.87 -9.28
CA PRO A 144 17.53 -16.23 -9.44
C PRO A 144 17.33 -17.13 -8.22
N GLU A 145 17.33 -16.58 -7.01
CA GLU A 145 17.11 -17.31 -5.76
C GLU A 145 15.74 -17.98 -5.69
N TRP A 146 14.76 -17.51 -6.47
CA TRP A 146 13.40 -18.04 -6.47
C TRP A 146 13.18 -19.24 -7.38
N GLU A 147 14.15 -19.59 -8.23
CA GLU A 147 14.04 -20.73 -9.15
C GLU A 147 13.84 -22.07 -8.42
N ARG A 148 14.25 -22.14 -7.14
CA ARG A 148 14.11 -23.33 -6.28
C ARG A 148 12.88 -23.30 -5.37
N LEU A 149 12.08 -22.23 -5.42
CA LEU A 149 10.90 -22.10 -4.56
C LEU A 149 9.76 -22.96 -5.10
N GLU A 150 9.22 -23.81 -4.22
CA GLU A 150 8.08 -24.67 -4.47
C GLU A 150 6.90 -24.31 -3.54
N LEU A 151 5.71 -24.83 -3.82
CA LEU A 151 4.50 -24.57 -3.06
C LEU A 151 4.62 -24.88 -1.56
N ASN A 152 5.32 -25.96 -1.22
CA ASN A 152 5.54 -26.36 0.18
C ASN A 152 6.38 -25.33 0.94
N HIS A 153 7.32 -24.63 0.28
CA HIS A 153 8.15 -23.59 0.88
C HIS A 153 7.29 -22.40 1.30
N PHE A 154 6.30 -22.00 0.50
CA PHE A 154 5.36 -20.93 0.86
C PHE A 154 4.52 -21.31 2.07
N TYR A 155 3.96 -22.51 2.15
CA TYR A 155 3.19 -22.94 3.31
C TYR A 155 4.02 -23.02 4.58
N ARG A 156 5.23 -23.56 4.50
CA ARG A 156 6.15 -23.62 5.64
C ARG A 156 6.61 -22.22 6.08
N ALA A 157 6.82 -21.31 5.14
CA ALA A 157 7.13 -19.91 5.46
C ALA A 157 5.96 -19.20 6.15
N LEU A 158 4.68 -19.49 5.80
CA LEU A 158 3.51 -18.99 6.55
C LEU A 158 3.53 -19.50 7.99
N ASP A 159 3.79 -20.79 8.18
CA ASP A 159 3.85 -21.41 9.52
C ASP A 159 4.99 -20.79 10.35
N PHE A 160 6.15 -20.50 9.74
CA PHE A 160 7.28 -19.82 10.37
C PHE A 160 6.96 -18.37 10.74
N LEU A 161 6.33 -17.62 9.83
CA LEU A 161 5.91 -16.24 10.08
C LEU A 161 4.92 -16.13 11.25
N ALA A 162 3.97 -17.07 11.34
CA ALA A 162 3.01 -17.10 12.44
C ALA A 162 3.69 -17.38 13.79
N GLU A 163 4.66 -18.29 13.82
CA GLU A 163 5.39 -18.68 15.02
C GLU A 163 6.33 -17.58 15.51
N HIS A 164 6.98 -16.87 14.61
CA HIS A 164 7.97 -15.84 14.95
C HIS A 164 7.42 -14.41 14.87
N LYS A 165 6.11 -14.23 14.77
CA LYS A 165 5.43 -12.94 14.62
C LYS A 165 5.93 -11.89 15.61
N ALA A 166 5.94 -12.21 16.91
CA ALA A 166 6.31 -11.26 17.95
C ALA A 166 7.75 -10.73 17.79
N ARG A 167 8.70 -11.63 17.48
CA ARG A 167 10.11 -11.27 17.25
C ARG A 167 10.32 -10.46 15.99
N LEU A 168 9.55 -10.74 14.93
CA LEU A 168 9.58 -9.99 13.68
C LEU A 168 9.04 -8.56 13.90
N GLU A 169 7.92 -8.42 14.61
CA GLU A 169 7.33 -7.12 14.94
C GLU A 169 8.25 -6.29 15.85
N GLU A 170 8.85 -6.91 16.87
CA GLU A 170 9.81 -6.24 17.75
C GLU A 170 11.04 -5.72 16.99
N ALA A 171 11.59 -6.55 16.10
CA ALA A 171 12.73 -6.15 15.26
C ALA A 171 12.38 -5.05 14.27
N LEU A 172 11.20 -5.13 13.64
CA LEU A 172 10.67 -4.10 12.78
C LEU A 172 10.49 -2.78 13.54
N TYR A 173 9.85 -2.83 14.70
CA TYR A 173 9.64 -1.68 15.55
C TYR A 173 10.95 -0.96 15.88
N ALA A 174 11.94 -1.69 16.38
CA ALA A 174 13.25 -1.12 16.72
C ALA A 174 13.91 -0.43 15.51
N ARG A 175 13.80 -1.04 14.33
CA ARG A 175 14.42 -0.53 13.11
C ARG A 175 13.68 0.66 12.51
N VAL A 176 12.35 0.63 12.54
CA VAL A 176 11.49 1.72 12.05
C VAL A 176 11.65 2.96 12.94
N TRP A 177 11.78 2.77 14.25
CA TRP A 177 12.11 3.84 15.20
C TRP A 177 13.36 4.59 14.78
N ASP A 178 14.46 3.87 14.53
CA ASP A 178 15.74 4.46 14.14
C ASP A 178 15.68 5.14 12.75
N LEU A 179 15.09 4.43 11.76
CA LEU A 179 15.08 4.87 10.37
C LEU A 179 14.24 6.12 10.12
N PHE A 180 13.07 6.21 10.75
CA PHE A 180 12.10 7.26 10.49
C PHE A 180 11.96 8.27 11.62
N ASN A 181 12.81 8.13 12.67
CA ASN A 181 12.78 8.99 13.86
C ASN A 181 11.35 9.16 14.40
N LEU A 182 10.60 8.04 14.45
CA LEU A 182 9.19 8.05 14.84
C LEU A 182 9.07 8.41 16.33
N LYS A 183 8.34 9.48 16.63
CA LYS A 183 7.91 9.77 17.99
C LYS A 183 6.69 8.90 18.29
N LEU A 184 6.87 7.83 19.06
CA LEU A 184 5.79 6.91 19.44
C LEU A 184 5.18 7.25 20.81
N ASP A 185 5.01 8.52 21.07
CA ASP A 185 4.22 9.00 22.22
C ASP A 185 2.72 8.78 21.99
N LEU A 186 2.31 8.46 20.75
CA LEU A 186 0.92 8.26 20.41
C LEU A 186 0.77 7.08 19.46
N VAL A 187 -0.02 6.08 19.87
CA VAL A 187 -0.33 4.89 19.09
C VAL A 187 -1.85 4.77 18.92
N LEU A 188 -2.24 4.44 17.71
CA LEU A 188 -3.64 4.33 17.30
C LEU A 188 -3.99 2.85 17.15
N TRP A 189 -5.11 2.44 17.73
CA TRP A 189 -5.61 1.10 17.62
C TRP A 189 -7.04 1.06 17.11
N ASP A 190 -7.29 0.22 16.13
CA ASP A 190 -8.64 -0.15 15.71
C ASP A 190 -8.65 -1.60 15.23
N THR A 191 -9.86 -2.15 15.06
CA THR A 191 -10.10 -3.50 14.58
C THR A 191 -10.95 -3.49 13.32
N THR A 192 -10.80 -4.52 12.51
CA THR A 192 -11.68 -4.81 11.38
C THR A 192 -12.00 -6.28 11.33
N THR A 193 -13.04 -6.67 10.57
CA THR A 193 -13.36 -8.07 10.33
C THR A 193 -13.02 -8.46 8.89
N THR A 194 -12.73 -9.71 8.67
CA THR A 194 -12.63 -10.31 7.34
C THR A 194 -13.30 -11.67 7.33
N TYR A 195 -14.15 -11.93 6.35
CA TYR A 195 -14.96 -13.14 6.25
C TYR A 195 -14.33 -14.16 5.30
N PHE A 196 -14.78 -15.42 5.42
CA PHE A 196 -14.40 -16.53 4.55
C PHE A 196 -15.53 -16.84 3.56
N GLU A 197 -15.17 -17.13 2.30
CA GLU A 197 -16.14 -17.58 1.29
C GLU A 197 -16.27 -19.10 1.23
N GLY A 198 -15.37 -19.84 1.85
CA GLY A 198 -15.32 -21.28 1.90
C GLY A 198 -15.12 -21.84 3.31
N ARG A 199 -14.42 -22.98 3.40
CA ARG A 199 -14.03 -23.55 4.70
C ARG A 199 -13.11 -22.60 5.44
N ALA A 200 -13.28 -22.53 6.74
CA ALA A 200 -12.48 -21.73 7.66
C ALA A 200 -11.96 -22.61 8.81
N ALA A 201 -11.04 -22.09 9.61
CA ALA A 201 -10.51 -22.81 10.77
C ALA A 201 -11.60 -22.96 11.85
N GLU A 202 -11.98 -24.18 12.16
CA GLU A 202 -12.92 -24.50 13.26
C GLU A 202 -12.38 -23.97 14.59
N GLY A 203 -13.26 -23.36 15.40
CA GLY A 203 -12.91 -22.78 16.70
C GLY A 203 -12.13 -21.46 16.65
N PHE A 204 -11.74 -20.99 15.45
CA PHE A 204 -11.05 -19.70 15.25
C PHE A 204 -11.85 -18.74 14.39
N ALA A 205 -12.30 -19.19 13.22
CA ALA A 205 -13.27 -18.42 12.45
C ALA A 205 -14.68 -18.70 12.97
N ASP A 206 -15.41 -17.64 13.32
CA ASP A 206 -16.73 -17.75 13.93
C ASP A 206 -17.65 -16.62 13.42
N TYR A 207 -18.95 -16.78 13.67
CA TYR A 207 -19.93 -15.73 13.40
C TYR A 207 -19.80 -14.62 14.45
N GLY A 208 -19.91 -13.36 14.01
CA GLY A 208 -19.79 -12.20 14.87
C GLY A 208 -20.32 -10.93 14.23
N PHE A 209 -20.10 -9.80 14.87
CA PHE A 209 -20.44 -8.51 14.28
C PHE A 209 -19.54 -8.23 13.09
N SER A 210 -20.11 -8.26 11.88
CA SER A 210 -19.37 -8.06 10.64
C SER A 210 -19.27 -6.59 10.25
N LYS A 211 -18.08 -6.02 10.30
CA LYS A 211 -17.80 -4.68 9.76
C LYS A 211 -17.93 -4.64 8.22
N ASP A 212 -17.87 -5.80 7.55
CA ASP A 212 -18.07 -5.98 6.11
C ASP A 212 -19.56 -6.18 5.71
N LYS A 213 -20.50 -6.08 6.67
CA LYS A 213 -21.94 -6.30 6.47
C LYS A 213 -22.30 -7.69 5.93
N ARG A 214 -21.52 -8.72 6.31
CA ARG A 214 -21.69 -10.11 5.94
C ARG A 214 -21.91 -10.99 7.20
N PRO A 215 -23.03 -10.80 7.93
CA PRO A 215 -23.33 -11.59 9.12
C PRO A 215 -23.62 -13.07 8.81
N ASP A 216 -23.84 -13.40 7.54
CA ASP A 216 -24.07 -14.73 6.97
C ASP A 216 -22.78 -15.56 6.82
N ARG A 217 -21.61 -14.99 7.10
CA ARG A 217 -20.32 -15.64 6.92
C ARG A 217 -19.52 -15.70 8.22
N VAL A 218 -18.78 -16.79 8.38
CA VAL A 218 -17.77 -16.88 9.43
C VAL A 218 -16.61 -15.93 9.11
N GLN A 219 -16.04 -15.33 10.13
CA GLN A 219 -15.04 -14.28 10.02
C GLN A 219 -13.93 -14.45 11.04
N ILE A 220 -12.86 -13.72 10.89
CA ILE A 220 -11.87 -13.39 11.90
C ILE A 220 -11.85 -11.89 12.13
N MET A 221 -11.37 -11.48 13.29
CA MET A 221 -11.13 -10.08 13.59
C MET A 221 -9.63 -9.78 13.51
N ILE A 222 -9.26 -8.67 12.89
CA ILE A 222 -7.88 -8.21 12.75
C ILE A 222 -7.79 -6.84 13.38
N GLY A 223 -6.83 -6.66 14.28
CA GLY A 223 -6.47 -5.37 14.83
C GLY A 223 -5.12 -4.91 14.32
N VAL A 224 -4.97 -3.62 14.10
CA VAL A 224 -3.70 -3.01 13.68
C VAL A 224 -3.35 -1.86 14.62
N LEU A 225 -2.10 -1.85 15.06
CA LEU A 225 -1.50 -0.78 15.82
C LEU A 225 -0.64 0.07 14.88
N VAL A 226 -0.94 1.36 14.78
CA VAL A 226 -0.19 2.28 13.93
C VAL A 226 0.31 3.48 14.73
N SER A 227 1.39 4.10 14.27
CA SER A 227 1.88 5.37 14.81
C SER A 227 0.94 6.52 14.47
N ARG A 228 1.17 7.70 15.06
CA ARG A 228 0.46 8.95 14.73
C ARG A 228 0.46 9.25 13.22
N ASP A 229 1.56 8.94 12.54
CA ASP A 229 1.74 9.18 11.11
C ASP A 229 1.19 8.04 10.24
N GLY A 230 0.50 7.06 10.82
CA GLY A 230 -0.11 5.93 10.12
C GLY A 230 0.85 4.78 9.80
N PHE A 231 2.08 4.78 10.32
CA PHE A 231 3.01 3.69 10.07
C PHE A 231 2.61 2.44 10.88
N PRO A 232 2.45 1.26 10.26
CA PRO A 232 2.04 0.05 10.97
C PRO A 232 3.17 -0.47 11.88
N ILE A 233 2.83 -0.68 13.16
CA ILE A 233 3.75 -1.11 14.21
C ILE A 233 3.57 -2.60 14.49
N ALA A 234 2.32 -3.03 14.67
CA ALA A 234 1.95 -4.39 15.00
C ALA A 234 0.53 -4.71 14.54
N HIS A 235 0.22 -5.99 14.45
CA HIS A 235 -1.15 -6.46 14.19
C HIS A 235 -1.51 -7.60 15.12
N GLU A 236 -2.80 -7.85 15.28
CA GLU A 236 -3.32 -9.02 15.98
C GLU A 236 -4.45 -9.68 15.19
N VAL A 237 -4.59 -10.99 15.35
CA VAL A 237 -5.68 -11.75 14.74
C VAL A 237 -6.43 -12.48 15.84
N PHE A 238 -7.74 -12.25 15.90
CA PHE A 238 -8.62 -12.79 16.92
C PHE A 238 -9.72 -13.66 16.30
N PRO A 239 -10.32 -14.56 17.08
CA PRO A 239 -11.55 -15.24 16.69
C PRO A 239 -12.63 -14.26 16.24
N GLY A 240 -13.49 -14.69 15.31
CA GLY A 240 -14.48 -13.82 14.69
C GLY A 240 -15.57 -13.27 15.61
N ASN A 241 -15.79 -13.91 16.76
CA ASN A 241 -16.75 -13.53 17.80
C ASN A 241 -16.13 -12.74 18.98
N THR A 242 -14.83 -12.39 18.89
CA THR A 242 -14.13 -11.65 19.95
C THR A 242 -14.76 -10.26 20.14
N ALA A 243 -14.98 -9.87 21.40
CA ALA A 243 -15.46 -8.53 21.71
C ALA A 243 -14.36 -7.48 21.50
N GLU A 244 -14.70 -6.30 20.96
CA GLU A 244 -13.73 -5.21 20.73
C GLU A 244 -13.01 -4.79 22.03
N LEU A 245 -13.70 -4.86 23.16
CA LEU A 245 -13.11 -4.59 24.48
C LEU A 245 -11.95 -5.53 24.81
N ASP A 246 -12.08 -6.83 24.51
CA ASP A 246 -11.04 -7.81 24.80
C ASP A 246 -9.84 -7.65 23.86
N THR A 247 -10.08 -7.23 22.62
CA THR A 247 -8.99 -6.90 21.68
C THR A 247 -8.17 -5.73 22.18
N PHE A 248 -8.81 -4.71 22.73
CA PHE A 248 -8.11 -3.54 23.24
C PHE A 248 -7.33 -3.85 24.52
N ARG A 249 -7.88 -4.66 25.43
CA ARG A 249 -7.15 -5.16 26.60
C ARG A 249 -5.87 -5.92 26.19
N HIS A 250 -5.98 -6.79 25.18
CA HIS A 250 -4.83 -7.52 24.65
C HIS A 250 -3.73 -6.57 24.13
N VAL A 251 -4.11 -5.51 23.45
CA VAL A 251 -3.15 -4.50 22.95
C VAL A 251 -2.50 -3.70 24.08
N VAL A 252 -3.26 -3.33 25.11
CA VAL A 252 -2.70 -2.67 26.30
C VAL A 252 -1.58 -3.50 26.89
N GLU A 253 -1.81 -4.80 27.11
CA GLU A 253 -0.81 -5.73 27.64
C GLU A 253 0.39 -5.88 26.67
N LYS A 254 0.14 -5.95 25.37
CA LYS A 254 1.20 -6.03 24.36
C LYS A 254 2.08 -4.78 24.34
N VAL A 255 1.48 -3.60 24.35
CA VAL A 255 2.21 -2.32 24.38
C VAL A 255 3.06 -2.21 25.63
N LYS A 256 2.53 -2.64 26.79
CA LYS A 256 3.21 -2.63 28.06
C LYS A 256 4.44 -3.55 28.12
N HIS A 257 4.35 -4.74 27.55
CA HIS A 257 5.36 -5.79 27.70
C HIS A 257 6.32 -5.94 26.52
N GLN A 258 5.85 -5.75 25.29
CA GLN A 258 6.62 -6.01 24.08
C GLN A 258 7.37 -4.77 23.59
N PHE A 259 6.76 -3.60 23.69
CA PHE A 259 7.37 -2.37 23.21
C PHE A 259 7.87 -1.56 24.42
N ARG A 260 9.19 -1.42 24.55
CA ARG A 260 9.80 -0.57 25.59
C ARG A 260 9.59 0.91 25.26
N LEU A 261 8.33 1.33 25.34
CA LEU A 261 7.91 2.71 25.10
C LEU A 261 8.06 3.51 26.39
N GLY A 262 8.58 4.73 26.29
CA GLY A 262 8.64 5.65 27.44
C GLY A 262 7.21 6.10 27.80
N ARG A 263 6.74 7.17 27.21
CA ARG A 263 5.36 7.66 27.34
C ARG A 263 4.52 7.11 26.18
N VAL A 264 3.36 6.51 26.45
CA VAL A 264 2.43 6.01 25.44
C VAL A 264 1.04 6.52 25.70
N ILE A 265 0.44 7.11 24.67
CA ILE A 265 -0.96 7.52 24.65
C ILE A 265 -1.71 6.59 23.68
N LEU A 266 -2.61 5.76 24.22
CA LEU A 266 -3.46 4.88 23.44
C LEU A 266 -4.69 5.62 22.94
N VAL A 267 -4.91 5.63 21.63
CA VAL A 267 -6.08 6.25 21.02
C VAL A 267 -6.99 5.18 20.44
N ALA A 268 -8.25 5.17 20.86
CA ALA A 268 -9.24 4.18 20.41
C ALA A 268 -10.64 4.77 20.27
N ASP A 269 -11.48 4.12 19.46
CA ASP A 269 -12.86 4.55 19.27
C ASP A 269 -13.74 4.19 20.47
N ARG A 270 -14.88 4.88 20.59
CA ARG A 270 -15.91 4.80 21.64
C ARG A 270 -16.48 3.42 21.91
N GLY A 271 -16.28 2.46 21.00
CA GLY A 271 -16.77 1.08 21.13
C GLY A 271 -15.89 0.17 21.98
N MET A 272 -14.62 0.54 22.14
CA MET A 272 -13.55 -0.36 22.59
C MET A 272 -13.21 -0.28 24.07
N VAL A 273 -13.89 0.58 24.85
CA VAL A 273 -13.51 0.85 26.23
C VAL A 273 -14.65 0.68 27.22
N SER A 274 -14.31 0.22 28.43
CA SER A 274 -15.17 0.20 29.63
C SER A 274 -14.47 0.94 30.75
N GLU A 275 -15.22 1.35 31.80
CA GLU A 275 -14.63 2.00 32.98
C GLU A 275 -13.50 1.17 33.59
N LYS A 276 -13.74 -0.13 33.77
CA LYS A 276 -12.75 -1.05 34.31
C LYS A 276 -11.46 -1.11 33.47
N LEU A 277 -11.58 -1.12 32.14
CA LEU A 277 -10.40 -1.11 31.27
C LEU A 277 -9.63 0.21 31.34
N LEU A 278 -10.31 1.33 31.49
CA LEU A 278 -9.63 2.61 31.69
C LEU A 278 -8.85 2.65 33.01
N GLU A 279 -9.39 2.07 34.08
CA GLU A 279 -8.67 1.89 35.35
C GLU A 279 -7.44 0.99 35.17
N GLU A 280 -7.56 -0.14 34.46
CA GLU A 280 -6.43 -1.03 34.13
C GLU A 280 -5.30 -0.31 33.33
N ILE A 281 -5.69 0.60 32.41
CA ILE A 281 -4.75 1.42 31.63
C ILE A 281 -4.03 2.43 32.53
N GLU A 282 -4.76 3.10 33.44
CA GLU A 282 -4.21 4.05 34.39
C GLU A 282 -3.27 3.39 35.39
N GLU A 283 -3.65 2.21 35.92
CA GLU A 283 -2.81 1.39 36.80
C GLU A 283 -1.52 0.91 36.09
N ALA A 284 -1.60 0.67 34.77
CA ALA A 284 -0.44 0.33 33.95
C ALA A 284 0.49 1.52 33.66
N GLY A 285 0.14 2.74 34.12
CA GLY A 285 0.91 3.97 33.86
C GLY A 285 0.82 4.44 32.41
N LEU A 286 -0.18 3.99 31.66
CA LEU A 286 -0.42 4.40 30.28
C LEU A 286 -1.43 5.54 30.20
N GLU A 287 -1.31 6.36 29.18
CA GLU A 287 -2.25 7.42 28.90
C GLU A 287 -3.22 6.99 27.78
N TYR A 288 -4.42 7.60 27.74
CA TYR A 288 -5.40 7.30 26.72
C TYR A 288 -6.15 8.54 26.21
N ILE A 289 -6.68 8.40 24.98
CA ILE A 289 -7.67 9.30 24.38
C ILE A 289 -8.76 8.42 23.77
N VAL A 290 -9.98 8.49 24.29
CA VAL A 290 -11.06 7.62 23.85
C VAL A 290 -12.34 8.38 23.60
N GLY A 291 -13.10 7.96 22.59
CA GLY A 291 -14.42 8.53 22.31
C GLY A 291 -15.45 8.11 23.36
N VAL A 292 -16.32 9.02 23.75
CA VAL A 292 -17.41 8.80 24.72
C VAL A 292 -18.72 8.50 23.99
N ARG A 293 -19.45 7.47 24.43
CA ARG A 293 -20.82 7.17 23.95
C ARG A 293 -21.82 8.17 24.55
N MET A 294 -21.88 9.40 23.99
CA MET A 294 -22.60 10.53 24.55
C MET A 294 -24.06 10.22 24.95
N ARG A 295 -24.79 9.45 24.12
CA ARG A 295 -26.21 9.15 24.38
C ARG A 295 -26.45 8.08 25.46
N LYS A 296 -25.41 7.35 25.89
CA LYS A 296 -25.52 6.28 26.90
C LYS A 296 -24.98 6.68 28.27
N LEU A 297 -24.14 7.70 28.35
CA LEU A 297 -23.48 8.11 29.58
C LEU A 297 -24.14 9.37 30.17
N LYS A 298 -24.64 9.28 31.40
CA LYS A 298 -25.15 10.46 32.13
C LYS A 298 -24.11 11.58 32.17
N ALA A 299 -22.87 11.24 32.42
CA ALA A 299 -21.75 12.18 32.44
C ALA A 299 -21.61 13.00 31.17
N ALA A 300 -21.91 12.44 29.98
CA ALA A 300 -21.83 13.19 28.73
C ALA A 300 -22.81 14.35 28.66
N ARG A 301 -24.03 14.18 29.16
CA ARG A 301 -25.03 15.29 29.25
C ARG A 301 -24.53 16.39 30.16
N GLU A 302 -24.02 16.04 31.33
CA GLU A 302 -23.46 16.97 32.31
C GLU A 302 -22.27 17.75 31.70
N VAL A 303 -21.35 17.05 31.04
CA VAL A 303 -20.17 17.63 30.38
C VAL A 303 -20.58 18.60 29.26
N LEU A 304 -21.60 18.27 28.45
CA LEU A 304 -22.07 19.10 27.35
C LEU A 304 -22.78 20.39 27.86
N SER A 305 -23.53 20.28 28.98
CA SER A 305 -24.29 21.41 29.57
C SER A 305 -23.41 22.41 30.32
N ARG A 306 -22.20 21.99 30.77
CA ARG A 306 -21.31 22.89 31.51
C ARG A 306 -20.84 24.06 30.66
N PRO A 307 -20.83 25.29 31.21
CA PRO A 307 -20.28 26.43 30.53
C PRO A 307 -18.78 26.28 30.27
N GLY A 308 -18.29 26.92 29.22
CA GLY A 308 -16.87 26.92 28.87
C GLY A 308 -16.63 27.55 27.52
N ARG A 309 -15.47 28.15 27.33
CA ARG A 309 -15.10 28.82 26.09
C ARG A 309 -14.54 27.79 25.09
N TYR A 310 -15.13 27.73 23.91
CA TYR A 310 -14.54 26.97 22.79
C TYR A 310 -13.34 27.70 22.19
N ARG A 311 -12.29 26.97 21.92
CA ARG A 311 -11.12 27.44 21.17
C ARG A 311 -11.16 26.84 19.76
N LYS A 312 -10.88 27.66 18.77
CA LYS A 312 -10.82 27.23 17.37
C LYS A 312 -9.48 26.55 17.11
N VAL A 313 -9.53 25.32 16.59
CA VAL A 313 -8.35 24.53 16.18
C VAL A 313 -8.20 24.56 14.67
N ALA A 314 -9.30 24.36 13.94
CA ALA A 314 -9.37 24.42 12.48
C ALA A 314 -10.71 25.06 12.05
N SER A 315 -10.93 25.22 10.75
CA SER A 315 -12.21 25.74 10.21
C SER A 315 -13.42 24.97 10.73
N ASN A 316 -13.27 23.65 10.80
CA ASN A 316 -14.32 22.70 11.17
C ASN A 316 -14.08 22.01 12.54
N LEU A 317 -13.20 22.54 13.38
CA LEU A 317 -12.90 21.96 14.70
C LEU A 317 -12.72 23.03 15.77
N TRP A 318 -13.58 22.96 16.78
CA TRP A 318 -13.53 23.76 17.98
C TRP A 318 -13.49 22.82 19.18
N VAL A 319 -12.74 23.17 20.23
CA VAL A 319 -12.58 22.33 21.41
C VAL A 319 -12.87 23.11 22.69
N LYS A 320 -13.45 22.41 23.66
CA LYS A 320 -13.69 22.92 25.01
C LYS A 320 -13.28 21.86 26.01
N GLU A 321 -12.48 22.22 27.00
CA GLU A 321 -12.11 21.34 28.10
C GLU A 321 -13.13 21.43 29.23
N VAL A 322 -13.47 20.27 29.81
CA VAL A 322 -14.38 20.16 30.95
C VAL A 322 -13.85 19.12 31.92
N ILE A 323 -13.74 19.47 33.18
CA ILE A 323 -13.44 18.49 34.25
C ILE A 323 -14.76 18.17 34.96
N TYR A 324 -15.08 16.89 35.03
CA TYR A 324 -16.28 16.38 35.69
C TYR A 324 -15.98 15.11 36.48
N GLY A 325 -16.29 15.10 37.78
CA GLY A 325 -15.99 13.95 38.65
C GLY A 325 -14.52 13.57 38.73
N GLY A 326 -13.60 14.54 38.61
CA GLY A 326 -12.17 14.28 38.57
C GLY A 326 -11.64 13.81 37.21
N VAL A 327 -12.54 13.55 36.24
CA VAL A 327 -12.17 13.07 34.90
C VAL A 327 -12.11 14.23 33.91
N ARG A 328 -11.13 14.19 33.03
CA ARG A 328 -10.88 15.18 32.00
C ARG A 328 -11.59 14.83 30.70
N TYR A 329 -12.45 15.72 30.21
CA TYR A 329 -13.20 15.58 28.97
C TYR A 329 -12.86 16.73 28.02
N ILE A 330 -12.74 16.40 26.73
CA ILE A 330 -12.60 17.38 25.65
C ILE A 330 -13.84 17.29 24.78
N VAL A 331 -14.62 18.35 24.78
CA VAL A 331 -15.79 18.50 23.91
C VAL A 331 -15.32 19.09 22.59
N CYS A 332 -15.42 18.32 21.54
CA CYS A 332 -15.14 18.73 20.18
C CYS A 332 -16.43 19.14 19.47
N PHE A 333 -16.36 20.22 18.69
CA PHE A 333 -17.51 20.78 17.97
C PHE A 333 -17.12 21.10 16.52
N ASN A 334 -17.92 20.61 15.58
CA ASN A 334 -17.84 20.91 14.16
C ASN A 334 -19.10 21.68 13.74
N PRO A 335 -19.00 22.96 13.32
CA PRO A 335 -20.14 23.74 12.88
C PRO A 335 -20.85 23.21 11.64
N GLU A 336 -20.10 22.63 10.69
CA GLU A 336 -20.63 22.06 9.44
C GLU A 336 -21.47 20.82 9.75
N GLU A 337 -20.95 19.91 10.59
CA GLU A 337 -21.69 18.73 11.04
C GLU A 337 -22.94 19.11 11.85
N LYS A 338 -22.88 20.17 12.66
CA LYS A 338 -24.07 20.68 13.38
C LYS A 338 -25.20 21.03 12.42
N GLU A 339 -24.88 21.74 11.33
CA GLU A 339 -25.90 22.12 10.35
C GLU A 339 -26.46 20.88 9.65
N HIS A 340 -25.59 19.94 9.27
CA HIS A 340 -25.98 18.67 8.66
C HIS A 340 -26.87 17.83 9.59
N ASP A 341 -26.48 17.64 10.86
CA ASP A 341 -27.26 16.90 11.85
C ASP A 341 -28.64 17.57 12.09
N CYS A 342 -28.66 18.89 12.18
CA CYS A 342 -29.91 19.67 12.31
C CYS A 342 -30.85 19.46 11.11
N GLN A 343 -30.30 19.44 9.88
CA GLN A 343 -31.09 19.21 8.66
C GLN A 343 -31.63 17.78 8.60
N ILE A 344 -30.83 16.78 8.92
CA ILE A 344 -31.26 15.37 8.98
C ILE A 344 -32.39 15.22 10.01
N ARG A 345 -32.25 15.82 11.19
CA ARG A 345 -33.29 15.77 12.23
C ARG A 345 -34.58 16.45 11.78
N LYS A 346 -34.49 17.65 11.17
CA LYS A 346 -35.68 18.36 10.62
C LYS A 346 -36.41 17.50 9.59
N GLN A 347 -35.67 16.87 8.66
CA GLN A 347 -36.26 15.97 7.65
C GLN A 347 -36.89 14.73 8.30
N ALA A 348 -36.24 14.11 9.29
CA ALA A 348 -36.79 12.98 10.02
C ALA A 348 -38.12 13.37 10.75
N VAL A 349 -38.16 14.53 11.40
CA VAL A 349 -39.34 15.05 12.07
C VAL A 349 -40.47 15.38 11.09
N ALA A 350 -40.17 15.96 9.93
CA ALA A 350 -41.15 16.23 8.88
C ALA A 350 -41.81 14.93 8.39
N ARG A 351 -40.99 13.92 8.03
CA ARG A 351 -41.51 12.59 7.62
C ARG A 351 -42.34 11.92 8.74
N LEU A 352 -41.93 12.12 10.00
CA LEU A 352 -42.62 11.58 11.16
C LEU A 352 -44.01 12.24 11.34
N LYS A 353 -44.12 13.56 11.14
CA LYS A 353 -45.38 14.30 11.15
C LYS A 353 -46.32 13.83 10.05
N GLU A 354 -45.81 13.68 8.82
CA GLU A 354 -46.59 13.15 7.66
C GLU A 354 -47.15 11.75 7.93
N LYS A 355 -46.34 10.85 8.46
CA LYS A 355 -46.77 9.48 8.77
C LYS A 355 -47.74 9.38 9.95
N LEU A 356 -47.59 10.24 10.96
CA LEU A 356 -48.56 10.36 12.06
C LEU A 356 -49.90 10.86 11.54
N ALA A 357 -49.91 11.85 10.64
CA ALA A 357 -51.12 12.37 10.02
C ALA A 357 -51.81 11.34 9.11
N ALA A 358 -51.04 10.46 8.47
CA ALA A 358 -51.54 9.35 7.66
C ALA A 358 -51.99 8.11 8.48
N GLY A 359 -51.86 8.13 9.81
CA GLY A 359 -52.30 7.04 10.69
C GLY A 359 -51.36 5.82 10.69
N GLU A 360 -50.14 5.91 10.15
CA GLU A 360 -49.16 4.79 10.04
C GLU A 360 -48.39 4.48 11.34
N VAL A 361 -49.09 4.58 12.49
CA VAL A 361 -48.47 4.49 13.82
C VAL A 361 -47.71 3.21 14.08
N LYS A 362 -48.22 2.04 13.61
CA LYS A 362 -47.57 0.76 13.82
C LYS A 362 -46.18 0.66 13.16
N GLN A 363 -46.03 1.21 11.95
CA GLN A 363 -44.75 1.23 11.23
C GLN A 363 -43.73 2.15 11.92
N LEU A 364 -44.20 3.25 12.52
CA LEU A 364 -43.34 4.19 13.23
C LEU A 364 -42.77 3.60 14.52
N ILE A 365 -43.58 2.86 15.30
CA ILE A 365 -43.18 2.22 16.55
C ILE A 365 -42.16 1.10 16.27
N GLY A 366 -42.31 0.37 15.15
CA GLY A 366 -41.39 -0.69 14.73
C GLY A 366 -40.03 -0.18 14.22
N ASN A 367 -39.93 1.09 13.84
CA ASN A 367 -38.69 1.66 13.31
C ASN A 367 -37.90 2.37 14.42
N SER A 368 -36.76 1.82 14.80
CA SER A 368 -35.88 2.34 15.87
C SER A 368 -35.41 3.79 15.60
N ALA A 369 -35.27 4.21 14.33
CA ALA A 369 -34.88 5.57 13.97
C ALA A 369 -35.95 6.63 14.32
N TYR A 370 -37.21 6.25 14.21
CA TYR A 370 -38.34 7.15 14.54
C TYR A 370 -38.83 7.00 15.98
N ARG A 371 -38.81 5.75 16.49
CA ARG A 371 -39.32 5.42 17.85
C ARG A 371 -38.74 6.31 18.95
N ARG A 372 -37.47 6.71 18.84
CA ARG A 372 -36.80 7.57 19.82
C ARG A 372 -37.43 8.97 19.97
N TYR A 373 -38.12 9.47 18.93
CA TYR A 373 -38.77 10.77 18.91
C TYR A 373 -40.26 10.70 19.24
N LEU A 374 -40.79 9.52 19.56
CA LEU A 374 -42.19 9.32 19.83
C LEU A 374 -42.45 9.25 21.33
N LYS A 375 -43.45 9.99 21.76
CA LYS A 375 -44.07 9.86 23.09
C LYS A 375 -45.36 9.07 22.93
N ILE A 376 -45.48 7.94 23.65
CA ILE A 376 -46.62 7.03 23.60
C ILE A 376 -47.36 7.19 24.92
N ASN A 377 -48.59 7.75 24.88
CA ASN A 377 -49.46 7.89 26.02
C ASN A 377 -50.74 7.07 25.75
N GLY A 378 -50.79 5.83 26.18
CA GLY A 378 -51.91 4.92 25.89
C GLY A 378 -52.06 4.67 24.37
N SER A 379 -53.18 5.10 23.81
CA SER A 379 -53.48 5.01 22.36
C SER A 379 -52.98 6.23 21.55
N GLN A 380 -52.55 7.28 22.20
CA GLN A 380 -52.07 8.48 21.53
C GLN A 380 -50.54 8.43 21.35
N VAL A 381 -50.11 8.63 20.12
CA VAL A 381 -48.68 8.72 19.76
C VAL A 381 -48.42 10.12 19.23
N GLY A 382 -47.50 10.81 19.86
CA GLY A 382 -47.10 12.17 19.48
C GLY A 382 -45.57 12.29 19.42
N ILE A 383 -45.09 13.46 19.01
CA ILE A 383 -43.67 13.78 18.99
C ILE A 383 -43.25 14.28 20.36
N ASP A 384 -42.13 13.77 20.87
CA ASP A 384 -41.56 14.25 22.13
C ASP A 384 -40.60 15.41 21.87
N GLU A 385 -41.10 16.63 22.06
CA GLU A 385 -40.32 17.86 21.85
C GLU A 385 -39.14 17.98 22.83
N HIS A 386 -39.24 17.39 24.03
CA HIS A 386 -38.14 17.38 24.99
C HIS A 386 -36.97 16.54 24.47
N VAL A 387 -37.25 15.35 23.91
CA VAL A 387 -36.23 14.49 23.29
C VAL A 387 -35.61 15.17 22.08
N LEU A 388 -36.39 15.93 21.29
CA LEU A 388 -35.84 16.68 20.15
C LEU A 388 -34.86 17.77 20.59
N GLN A 389 -35.18 18.49 21.68
CA GLN A 389 -34.26 19.48 22.25
C GLN A 389 -33.00 18.84 22.85
N GLU A 390 -33.14 17.69 23.52
CA GLU A 390 -31.99 16.94 24.01
C GLU A 390 -31.08 16.46 22.87
N GLU A 391 -31.66 15.91 21.81
CA GLU A 391 -30.89 15.46 20.64
C GLU A 391 -30.15 16.62 19.96
N ALA A 392 -30.72 17.82 19.94
CA ALA A 392 -30.07 19.02 19.41
C ALA A 392 -28.79 19.42 20.17
N MET A 393 -28.64 19.01 21.43
CA MET A 393 -27.43 19.27 22.21
C MET A 393 -26.21 18.49 21.68
N TYR A 394 -26.45 17.39 20.97
CA TYR A 394 -25.39 16.53 20.43
C TYR A 394 -24.91 16.95 19.02
N ASP A 395 -25.67 17.80 18.32
CA ASP A 395 -25.40 18.18 16.92
C ASP A 395 -23.98 18.71 16.72
N GLY A 396 -23.28 18.12 15.80
CA GLY A 396 -21.91 18.46 15.45
C GLY A 396 -20.90 18.27 16.58
N LYS A 397 -21.26 17.56 17.65
CA LYS A 397 -20.38 17.39 18.82
C LYS A 397 -20.00 15.93 19.02
N TYR A 398 -18.78 15.74 19.50
CA TYR A 398 -18.33 14.49 20.13
C TYR A 398 -17.49 14.82 21.37
N VAL A 399 -17.44 13.87 22.28
CA VAL A 399 -16.74 14.04 23.56
C VAL A 399 -15.65 13.00 23.64
N LEU A 400 -14.46 13.45 24.01
CA LEU A 400 -13.30 12.61 24.28
C LEU A 400 -13.04 12.60 25.79
N ARG A 401 -12.66 11.42 26.30
CA ARG A 401 -12.13 11.26 27.66
C ARG A 401 -10.64 10.99 27.57
N THR A 402 -9.86 11.60 28.45
CA THR A 402 -8.42 11.42 28.47
C THR A 402 -7.86 11.63 29.88
N ASN A 403 -6.77 10.89 30.20
CA ASN A 403 -5.92 11.16 31.36
C ASN A 403 -4.58 11.82 30.94
N SER A 404 -4.38 12.07 29.64
CA SER A 404 -3.13 12.65 29.12
C SER A 404 -3.00 14.12 29.51
N SER A 405 -1.75 14.60 29.56
CA SER A 405 -1.43 16.01 29.81
C SER A 405 -1.38 16.86 28.52
N LEU A 406 -1.75 16.29 27.36
CA LEU A 406 -1.80 17.01 26.08
C LEU A 406 -2.78 18.17 26.14
N ARG A 407 -2.51 19.25 25.41
CA ARG A 407 -3.47 20.36 25.26
C ARG A 407 -4.76 19.87 24.59
N PRO A 408 -5.91 20.51 24.87
CA PRO A 408 -7.21 20.09 24.29
C PRO A 408 -7.18 19.96 22.77
N GLU A 409 -6.46 20.86 22.09
CA GLU A 409 -6.27 20.87 20.64
C GLU A 409 -5.54 19.61 20.17
N GLU A 410 -4.44 19.25 20.86
CA GLU A 410 -3.62 18.08 20.57
C GLU A 410 -4.38 16.77 20.81
N VAL A 411 -5.24 16.72 21.84
CA VAL A 411 -6.14 15.58 22.10
C VAL A 411 -7.12 15.37 20.95
N ALA A 412 -7.73 16.44 20.46
CA ALA A 412 -8.69 16.37 19.37
C ALA A 412 -8.01 15.97 18.04
N GLU A 413 -6.82 16.50 17.76
CA GLU A 413 -6.02 16.13 16.59
C GLU A 413 -5.57 14.65 16.66
N ALA A 414 -5.12 14.21 17.84
CA ALA A 414 -4.74 12.82 18.07
C ALA A 414 -5.91 11.86 17.80
N TYR A 415 -7.11 12.18 18.29
CA TYR A 415 -8.30 11.38 18.00
C TYR A 415 -8.69 11.39 16.53
N LYS A 416 -8.60 12.55 15.86
CA LYS A 416 -8.82 12.63 14.42
C LYS A 416 -7.84 11.74 13.64
N SER A 417 -6.62 11.52 14.13
CA SER A 417 -5.63 10.66 13.46
C SER A 417 -6.03 9.18 13.39
N LEU A 418 -7.14 8.75 14.03
CA LEU A 418 -7.68 7.38 13.87
C LEU A 418 -8.01 7.02 12.42
N TRP A 419 -8.26 8.00 11.53
CA TRP A 419 -8.42 7.74 10.11
C TRP A 419 -7.20 7.05 9.48
N GLN A 420 -6.01 7.18 10.09
CA GLN A 420 -4.80 6.48 9.65
C GLN A 420 -4.93 4.97 9.76
N VAL A 421 -5.59 4.48 10.84
CA VAL A 421 -5.86 3.04 10.99
C VAL A 421 -6.90 2.58 9.98
N GLU A 422 -7.93 3.39 9.73
CA GLU A 422 -8.93 3.09 8.70
C GLU A 422 -8.29 3.02 7.31
N HIS A 423 -7.33 3.91 7.03
CA HIS A 423 -6.54 3.87 5.80
C HIS A 423 -5.72 2.57 5.71
N ALA A 424 -5.00 2.20 6.77
CA ALA A 424 -4.25 0.96 6.82
C ALA A 424 -5.13 -0.28 6.55
N PHE A 425 -6.36 -0.32 7.10
CA PHE A 425 -7.31 -1.39 6.81
C PHE A 425 -7.82 -1.37 5.37
N ARG A 426 -8.01 -0.20 4.78
CA ARG A 426 -8.39 -0.07 3.37
C ARG A 426 -7.31 -0.65 2.47
N GLU A 427 -6.04 -0.30 2.71
CA GLU A 427 -4.91 -0.88 1.97
C GLU A 427 -4.82 -2.40 2.17
N LEU A 428 -4.91 -2.89 3.40
CA LEU A 428 -4.91 -4.34 3.67
C LEU A 428 -6.03 -5.08 2.92
N LYS A 429 -7.25 -4.53 2.89
CA LYS A 429 -8.43 -5.20 2.31
C LYS A 429 -8.51 -5.09 0.80
N SER A 430 -8.20 -3.93 0.24
CA SER A 430 -8.44 -3.60 -1.17
C SER A 430 -7.16 -3.46 -1.97
N GLY A 431 -6.08 -2.88 -1.41
CA GLY A 431 -4.80 -2.72 -2.09
C GLY A 431 -3.99 -4.02 -2.09
N LEU A 432 -3.94 -4.69 -0.94
CA LEU A 432 -3.16 -5.92 -0.76
C LEU A 432 -4.01 -7.20 -0.82
N ASP A 433 -5.28 -7.08 -1.17
CA ASP A 433 -6.23 -8.20 -1.31
C ASP A 433 -6.12 -9.25 -0.19
N LEU A 434 -6.29 -8.81 1.07
CA LEU A 434 -6.31 -9.71 2.23
C LEU A 434 -7.28 -10.89 2.02
N ARG A 435 -8.35 -10.66 1.26
CA ARG A 435 -9.34 -11.65 0.82
C ARG A 435 -9.18 -11.97 -0.67
N PRO A 436 -9.53 -13.19 -1.10
CA PRO A 436 -10.01 -14.33 -0.28
C PRO A 436 -8.89 -15.04 0.47
N ILE A 437 -9.19 -15.53 1.70
CA ILE A 437 -8.28 -16.34 2.50
C ILE A 437 -8.56 -17.80 2.18
N TYR A 438 -7.58 -18.52 1.62
CA TYR A 438 -7.69 -19.94 1.22
C TYR A 438 -7.11 -20.91 2.25
N HIS A 439 -6.81 -20.43 3.46
CA HIS A 439 -6.22 -21.22 4.53
C HIS A 439 -7.28 -21.60 5.56
N TRP A 440 -7.22 -22.85 6.05
CA TRP A 440 -8.17 -23.46 6.98
C TRP A 440 -7.55 -23.88 8.31
N THR A 441 -6.30 -23.55 8.57
CA THR A 441 -5.67 -23.70 9.87
C THR A 441 -5.36 -22.33 10.46
N GLU A 442 -5.57 -22.15 11.75
CA GLU A 442 -5.29 -20.89 12.44
C GLU A 442 -3.86 -20.41 12.18
N LYS A 443 -2.86 -21.29 12.30
CA LYS A 443 -1.45 -20.96 12.09
C LYS A 443 -1.22 -20.33 10.71
N ARG A 444 -1.78 -20.91 9.63
CA ARG A 444 -1.62 -20.40 8.26
C ARG A 444 -2.43 -19.15 7.99
N ILE A 445 -3.58 -18.98 8.64
CA ILE A 445 -4.36 -17.74 8.58
C ILE A 445 -3.54 -16.60 9.21
N ARG A 446 -2.95 -16.82 10.40
CA ARG A 446 -2.06 -15.84 11.04
C ARG A 446 -0.84 -15.52 10.19
N GLY A 447 -0.20 -16.52 9.59
CA GLY A 447 0.92 -16.33 8.67
C GLY A 447 0.54 -15.54 7.42
N HIS A 448 -0.67 -15.78 6.86
CA HIS A 448 -1.18 -15.02 5.72
C HIS A 448 -1.42 -13.55 6.07
N VAL A 449 -2.04 -13.27 7.23
CA VAL A 449 -2.22 -11.89 7.70
C VAL A 449 -0.87 -11.22 7.94
N MET A 450 0.13 -11.95 8.47
CA MET A 450 1.50 -11.42 8.62
C MET A 450 2.14 -11.07 7.28
N VAL A 451 1.94 -11.86 6.22
CA VAL A 451 2.41 -11.52 4.86
C VAL A 451 1.79 -10.21 4.38
N CYS A 452 0.47 -10.03 4.56
CA CYS A 452 -0.21 -8.79 4.19
C CYS A 452 0.24 -7.61 5.06
N PHE A 453 0.48 -7.83 6.34
CA PHE A 453 1.03 -6.81 7.24
C PHE A 453 2.43 -6.37 6.81
N LEU A 454 3.33 -7.30 6.48
CA LEU A 454 4.67 -6.97 5.96
C LEU A 454 4.61 -6.22 4.63
N ALA A 455 3.67 -6.55 3.76
CA ALA A 455 3.43 -5.81 2.51
C ALA A 455 3.01 -4.37 2.81
N LEU A 456 2.08 -4.15 3.74
CA LEU A 456 1.67 -2.82 4.19
C LEU A 456 2.86 -2.02 4.76
N VAL A 457 3.72 -2.67 5.56
CA VAL A 457 4.93 -2.03 6.12
C VAL A 457 5.87 -1.56 5.01
N LEU A 458 6.13 -2.40 3.99
CA LEU A 458 6.98 -2.04 2.86
C LEU A 458 6.39 -0.92 2.01
N GLU A 459 5.08 -0.96 1.76
CA GLU A 459 4.37 0.10 1.05
C GLU A 459 4.49 1.43 1.78
N MET A 460 4.17 1.46 3.08
CA MET A 460 4.24 2.67 3.89
C MET A 460 5.67 3.19 4.01
N ALA A 461 6.68 2.31 4.07
CA ALA A 461 8.08 2.70 4.06
C ALA A 461 8.48 3.38 2.75
N LEU A 462 8.05 2.85 1.60
CA LEU A 462 8.29 3.46 0.30
C LEU A 462 7.60 4.82 0.17
N ARG A 463 6.30 4.89 0.51
CA ARG A 463 5.52 6.14 0.51
C ARG A 463 6.17 7.21 1.40
N ARG A 464 6.66 6.83 2.57
CA ARG A 464 7.34 7.75 3.49
C ARG A 464 8.63 8.29 2.89
N LYS A 465 9.49 7.42 2.36
CA LYS A 465 10.75 7.83 1.71
C LYS A 465 10.53 8.76 0.51
N ILE A 466 9.51 8.52 -0.29
CA ILE A 466 9.13 9.40 -1.41
C ILE A 466 8.68 10.76 -0.89
N LYS A 467 7.84 10.79 0.13
CA LYS A 467 7.40 12.02 0.78
C LYS A 467 8.57 12.81 1.37
N ASP A 468 9.54 12.13 1.98
CA ASP A 468 10.72 12.75 2.57
C ASP A 468 11.65 13.37 1.50
N LEU A 469 11.57 12.93 0.24
CA LEU A 469 12.20 13.60 -0.92
C LEU A 469 11.44 14.84 -1.40
N GLY A 470 10.24 15.12 -0.87
CA GLY A 470 9.37 16.20 -1.34
C GLY A 470 8.65 15.89 -2.67
N GLU A 471 8.59 14.62 -3.09
CA GLU A 471 7.96 14.19 -4.32
C GLU A 471 6.49 13.79 -4.08
N GLU A 472 5.61 14.18 -5.00
CA GLU A 472 4.20 13.79 -5.02
C GLU A 472 3.95 12.84 -6.20
N VAL A 473 3.93 11.53 -5.92
CA VAL A 473 3.70 10.48 -6.91
C VAL A 473 2.55 9.60 -6.46
N ARG A 474 1.65 9.26 -7.38
CA ARG A 474 0.62 8.26 -7.12
C ARG A 474 1.28 6.88 -7.03
N TYR A 475 0.96 6.16 -5.97
CA TYR A 475 1.60 4.87 -5.69
C TYR A 475 1.31 3.83 -6.79
N ASP A 476 0.10 3.80 -7.31
CA ASP A 476 -0.30 2.86 -8.37
C ASP A 476 0.50 3.12 -9.67
N ASP A 477 0.68 4.39 -10.05
CA ASP A 477 1.45 4.79 -11.23
C ASP A 477 2.93 4.41 -11.03
N LEU A 478 3.46 4.61 -9.81
CA LEU A 478 4.82 4.21 -9.46
C LEU A 478 5.04 2.70 -9.60
N LEU A 479 4.10 1.88 -9.11
CA LEU A 479 4.19 0.43 -9.24
C LEU A 479 4.12 -0.01 -10.70
N LEU A 480 3.23 0.59 -11.49
CA LEU A 480 3.13 0.32 -12.93
C LEU A 480 4.46 0.61 -13.64
N ASP A 481 5.05 1.78 -13.40
CA ASP A 481 6.33 2.19 -14.01
C ASP A 481 7.48 1.29 -13.54
N LEU A 482 7.54 0.94 -12.26
CA LEU A 482 8.51 -0.01 -11.74
C LEU A 482 8.38 -1.40 -12.40
N CYS A 483 7.16 -1.84 -12.67
CA CYS A 483 6.90 -3.10 -13.36
C CYS A 483 7.35 -3.09 -14.84
N GLN A 484 7.52 -1.92 -15.47
CA GLN A 484 8.06 -1.82 -16.83
C GLN A 484 9.58 -2.06 -16.87
N LEU A 485 10.28 -1.90 -15.76
CA LEU A 485 11.69 -2.27 -15.69
C LEU A 485 11.83 -3.79 -15.65
N LYS A 486 12.20 -4.36 -16.81
CA LYS A 486 12.39 -5.80 -17.01
C LYS A 486 13.87 -6.15 -17.08
N ALA A 487 14.21 -7.32 -16.58
CA ALA A 487 15.45 -8.01 -16.90
C ALA A 487 15.20 -8.89 -18.14
N VAL A 488 16.01 -8.70 -19.17
CA VAL A 488 15.89 -9.41 -20.45
C VAL A 488 17.12 -10.29 -20.63
N ASP A 489 16.90 -11.59 -20.71
CA ASP A 489 17.96 -12.54 -21.02
C ASP A 489 18.28 -12.50 -22.52
N LEU A 490 19.50 -12.13 -22.87
CA LEU A 490 19.99 -12.06 -24.24
C LEU A 490 21.09 -13.11 -24.47
N ARG A 491 21.06 -13.73 -25.62
CA ARG A 491 22.16 -14.57 -26.12
C ARG A 491 22.74 -13.93 -27.35
N VAL A 492 24.06 -13.76 -27.37
CA VAL A 492 24.80 -13.21 -28.50
C VAL A 492 26.06 -14.03 -28.69
N ASP A 493 26.24 -14.68 -29.84
CA ASP A 493 27.42 -15.53 -30.18
C ASP A 493 27.76 -16.57 -29.08
N GLY A 494 26.74 -17.16 -28.47
CA GLY A 494 26.94 -18.13 -27.40
C GLY A 494 27.24 -17.54 -26.00
N SER A 495 27.47 -16.25 -25.90
CA SER A 495 27.60 -15.53 -24.61
C SER A 495 26.25 -15.10 -24.09
N HIS A 496 26.10 -15.09 -22.77
CA HIS A 496 24.90 -14.66 -22.06
C HIS A 496 25.04 -13.23 -21.58
N TYR A 497 24.02 -12.43 -21.81
CA TYR A 497 23.91 -11.03 -21.33
C TYR A 497 22.58 -10.84 -20.64
N LEU A 498 22.61 -10.06 -19.58
CA LEU A 498 21.41 -9.53 -18.92
C LEU A 498 21.26 -8.07 -19.32
N ALA A 499 20.23 -7.77 -20.08
CA ALA A 499 19.86 -6.39 -20.41
C ALA A 499 18.69 -5.94 -19.55
N ARG A 500 18.57 -4.63 -19.33
CA ARG A 500 17.36 -4.04 -18.75
C ARG A 500 16.62 -3.19 -19.77
N THR A 501 15.29 -3.10 -19.60
CA THR A 501 14.49 -2.09 -20.30
C THR A 501 14.79 -0.68 -19.76
N GLU A 502 14.29 0.35 -20.42
CA GLU A 502 14.41 1.73 -19.96
C GLU A 502 13.63 1.95 -18.66
N LEU A 503 14.07 2.94 -17.87
CA LEU A 503 13.29 3.49 -16.77
C LEU A 503 12.27 4.47 -17.36
N THR A 504 11.00 4.25 -17.04
CA THR A 504 9.90 5.06 -17.53
C THR A 504 9.19 5.77 -16.39
N GLY A 505 8.53 6.88 -16.71
CA GLY A 505 7.66 7.61 -15.80
C GLY A 505 8.33 7.98 -14.47
N CYS A 506 7.68 7.62 -13.38
CA CYS A 506 8.13 7.94 -12.02
C CYS A 506 9.00 6.86 -11.36
N ALA A 507 9.40 5.79 -12.08
CA ALA A 507 10.22 4.70 -11.51
C ALA A 507 11.54 5.22 -10.90
N GLU A 508 12.18 6.23 -11.51
CA GLU A 508 13.43 6.82 -11.01
C GLU A 508 13.27 7.41 -9.60
N VAL A 509 12.08 7.94 -9.27
CA VAL A 509 11.79 8.48 -7.93
C VAL A 509 11.96 7.39 -6.88
N ALA A 510 11.46 6.16 -7.14
CA ALA A 510 11.62 5.05 -6.21
C ALA A 510 13.10 4.68 -6.02
N PHE A 511 13.89 4.62 -7.09
CA PHE A 511 15.33 4.34 -7.01
C PHE A 511 16.07 5.38 -6.16
N ARG A 512 15.77 6.68 -6.34
CA ARG A 512 16.32 7.76 -5.51
C ARG A 512 15.87 7.63 -4.04
N ALA A 513 14.59 7.35 -3.83
CA ALA A 513 14.02 7.25 -2.47
C ALA A 513 14.67 6.15 -1.63
N VAL A 514 15.00 5.00 -2.24
CA VAL A 514 15.64 3.90 -1.53
C VAL A 514 17.18 3.90 -1.64
N GLY A 515 17.77 4.86 -2.37
CA GLY A 515 19.22 4.98 -2.53
C GLY A 515 19.85 3.83 -3.32
N VAL A 516 19.13 3.23 -4.25
CA VAL A 516 19.62 2.16 -5.13
C VAL A 516 19.90 2.73 -6.52
N ARG A 517 21.02 2.37 -7.11
CA ARG A 517 21.30 2.70 -8.51
C ARG A 517 20.62 1.68 -9.42
N PRO A 518 19.99 2.13 -10.51
CA PRO A 518 19.48 1.22 -11.52
C PRO A 518 20.60 0.34 -12.07
N PRO A 519 20.33 -0.93 -12.41
CA PRO A 519 21.31 -1.80 -13.04
C PRO A 519 21.84 -1.21 -14.35
N LEU A 520 23.02 -1.66 -14.80
CA LEU A 520 23.55 -1.29 -16.11
C LEU A 520 22.60 -1.74 -17.23
N HIS A 521 22.61 -1.03 -18.36
CA HIS A 521 21.74 -1.37 -19.50
C HIS A 521 21.97 -2.78 -20.01
N VAL A 522 23.23 -3.21 -20.03
CA VAL A 522 23.64 -4.57 -20.40
C VAL A 522 24.79 -5.01 -19.50
N THR A 523 24.72 -6.22 -18.98
CA THR A 523 25.77 -6.84 -18.17
C THR A 523 26.05 -8.22 -18.75
N GLU A 524 27.31 -8.56 -18.95
CA GLU A 524 27.72 -9.92 -19.35
C GLU A 524 27.60 -10.85 -18.13
N MET A 525 26.90 -11.96 -18.32
CA MET A 525 26.74 -12.97 -17.28
C MET A 525 27.91 -13.96 -17.31
N PRO A 526 28.37 -14.45 -16.14
CA PRO A 526 29.39 -15.49 -16.11
C PRO A 526 28.99 -16.69 -16.96
N ARG A 527 29.92 -17.28 -17.67
CA ARG A 527 29.70 -18.57 -18.37
C ARG A 527 29.39 -19.62 -17.31
N THR A 528 28.17 -20.16 -17.33
CA THR A 528 27.75 -21.30 -16.50
C THR A 528 28.34 -22.57 -16.99
#